data_f09e71536a8f76a5c42ddb0585a51817
#
_entry.id   f09e71536a8f76a5c42ddb0585a51817
#
_cell.length_a   1.000
_cell.length_b   1.000
_cell.length_c   1.000
_cell.angle_alpha   90.00
_cell.angle_beta   90.00
_cell.angle_gamma   90.00
#
_symmetry.space_group_name_H-M   'P 1'
#
loop_
_entity.id
_entity.type
_entity.pdbx_description
1 polymer ?
#
loop_
_entity_poly.entity_id
_entity_poly.type
_entity_poly.pdbx_seq_one_letter_code
_entity_poly.pdbx_strand_id
1 'polypeptide(L)'
;MAEYDPNKKVYQVQGERRSIIDLLHSFANPDLEVDGIPRISDLHMKVGEPVRYRYDGELETLEDGETLTEDLIRELVFPLISESQRQSLLEDAIGDIDAGYEWADQRINFRLNIFRDRDGMACVMRMLPKHIPDVDDLGFMQEKVWQDLVQLKQGLVLVTGVTGSGKSTTIASMLDYINKSRKVRIITLEDPVEYVFRSEQALISQRELGRHIGTFPAGLRSALRENPDIIYIGEIRDTETAQLALTAAETGHLVLTTLHTKDVKGTFSRIVDMFPDSRSSEIAAQLSFSLAFAISQKLLARKTGQGRIPVFEVLRNNAGMANLIRTAKIHQIYGKMETSQNEGMNTLEQHLIHLVEHDIISKDEAITHANDASIIARLN
;
A
#
# COMPACT_ATOMS: atom_id res chain seq x y z
N MET A 1 -3.42 -23.42 -30.22
CA MET A 1 -2.62 -23.13 -29.03
C MET A 1 -3.14 -24.00 -27.90
N ALA A 2 -2.28 -24.57 -27.07
CA ALA A 2 -2.76 -25.37 -25.94
C ALA A 2 -3.55 -24.46 -24.97
N GLU A 3 -4.78 -24.80 -24.69
CA GLU A 3 -5.62 -24.11 -23.71
C GLU A 3 -5.13 -24.51 -22.33
N TYR A 4 -4.57 -23.56 -21.58
CA TYR A 4 -4.12 -23.78 -20.21
C TYR A 4 -5.31 -23.74 -19.27
N ASP A 5 -5.60 -24.86 -18.58
CA ASP A 5 -6.72 -24.99 -17.66
C ASP A 5 -6.22 -24.93 -16.21
N PRO A 6 -6.68 -23.95 -15.39
CA PRO A 6 -6.28 -23.82 -13.99
C PRO A 6 -6.73 -25.01 -13.11
N ASN A 7 -7.70 -25.79 -13.55
CA ASN A 7 -8.16 -26.99 -12.83
C ASN A 7 -7.44 -28.28 -13.28
N LYS A 8 -6.53 -28.20 -14.25
CA LYS A 8 -5.76 -29.37 -14.71
C LYS A 8 -4.84 -29.85 -13.58
N LYS A 9 -5.03 -31.08 -13.17
CA LYS A 9 -4.26 -31.74 -12.10
C LYS A 9 -2.91 -32.20 -12.63
N VAL A 10 -1.85 -31.46 -12.34
CA VAL A 10 -0.51 -31.70 -12.90
C VAL A 10 0.56 -31.93 -11.85
N TYR A 11 0.45 -31.32 -10.67
CA TYR A 11 1.47 -31.34 -9.62
C TYR A 11 1.23 -32.49 -8.62
N GLN A 12 2.22 -33.36 -8.43
CA GLN A 12 2.14 -34.48 -7.50
C GLN A 12 2.53 -34.06 -6.09
N VAL A 13 1.65 -34.27 -5.12
CA VAL A 13 1.91 -34.01 -3.70
C VAL A 13 1.08 -34.96 -2.83
N GLN A 14 1.69 -35.52 -1.79
CA GLN A 14 1.03 -36.44 -0.83
C GLN A 14 0.26 -37.62 -1.51
N GLY A 15 0.83 -38.14 -2.61
CA GLY A 15 0.22 -39.25 -3.34
C GLY A 15 -0.91 -38.86 -4.31
N GLU A 16 -1.30 -37.60 -4.38
CA GLU A 16 -2.37 -37.09 -5.25
C GLU A 16 -1.84 -36.07 -6.25
N ARG A 17 -2.52 -35.98 -7.41
CA ARG A 17 -2.26 -34.87 -8.32
C ARG A 17 -3.17 -33.69 -8.04
N ARG A 18 -2.60 -32.50 -7.92
CA ARG A 18 -3.28 -31.23 -7.66
C ARG A 18 -3.14 -30.26 -8.84
N SER A 19 -4.15 -29.44 -9.03
CA SER A 19 -4.14 -28.29 -9.92
C SER A 19 -3.60 -27.06 -9.18
N ILE A 20 -3.35 -25.94 -9.89
CA ILE A 20 -3.03 -24.68 -9.23
C ILE A 20 -4.18 -24.22 -8.33
N ILE A 21 -5.43 -24.44 -8.73
CA ILE A 21 -6.59 -24.08 -7.90
C ILE A 21 -6.64 -24.92 -6.62
N ASP A 22 -6.32 -26.21 -6.68
CA ASP A 22 -6.24 -27.07 -5.47
C ASP A 22 -5.15 -26.56 -4.51
N LEU A 23 -3.99 -26.13 -5.04
CA LEU A 23 -2.93 -25.51 -4.24
C LEU A 23 -3.41 -24.20 -3.60
N LEU A 24 -4.05 -23.33 -4.37
CA LEU A 24 -4.57 -22.05 -3.85
C LEU A 24 -5.63 -22.27 -2.78
N HIS A 25 -6.49 -23.30 -2.88
CA HIS A 25 -7.43 -23.66 -1.82
C HIS A 25 -6.72 -24.04 -0.53
N SER A 26 -5.61 -24.76 -0.62
CA SER A 26 -4.84 -25.13 0.57
C SER A 26 -4.19 -23.93 1.24
N PHE A 27 -3.76 -22.91 0.47
CA PHE A 27 -3.11 -21.69 0.97
C PHE A 27 -4.10 -20.65 1.46
N ALA A 28 -5.27 -20.56 0.86
CA ALA A 28 -6.32 -19.60 1.21
C ALA A 28 -7.35 -20.18 2.19
N ASN A 29 -6.97 -21.20 2.97
CA ASN A 29 -7.84 -21.82 3.95
C ASN A 29 -8.16 -20.83 5.10
N PRO A 30 -9.44 -20.50 5.37
CA PRO A 30 -9.83 -19.62 6.47
C PRO A 30 -9.34 -20.09 7.85
N ASP A 31 -9.16 -21.41 8.05
CA ASP A 31 -8.62 -21.97 9.29
C ASP A 31 -7.16 -21.57 9.55
N LEU A 32 -6.48 -21.06 8.54
CA LEU A 32 -5.12 -20.53 8.60
C LEU A 32 -5.09 -18.98 8.65
N GLU A 33 -6.18 -18.34 9.02
CA GLU A 33 -6.24 -16.90 9.26
C GLU A 33 -6.23 -16.61 10.76
N VAL A 34 -5.48 -15.59 11.19
CA VAL A 34 -5.52 -15.05 12.55
C VAL A 34 -5.86 -13.58 12.44
N ASP A 35 -6.95 -13.16 13.08
CA ASP A 35 -7.47 -11.80 13.01
C ASP A 35 -7.72 -11.31 11.56
N GLY A 36 -8.16 -12.22 10.68
CA GLY A 36 -8.39 -11.92 9.26
C GLY A 36 -7.10 -11.79 8.42
N ILE A 37 -5.94 -12.09 9.01
CA ILE A 37 -4.64 -12.08 8.33
C ILE A 37 -4.26 -13.53 8.01
N PRO A 38 -4.05 -13.88 6.74
CA PRO A 38 -3.57 -15.20 6.37
C PRO A 38 -2.18 -15.47 6.96
N ARG A 39 -2.01 -16.65 7.59
CA ARG A 39 -0.71 -17.12 8.05
C ARG A 39 0.22 -17.49 6.89
N ILE A 40 -0.37 -17.85 5.74
CA ILE A 40 0.37 -18.09 4.50
C ILE A 40 0.27 -16.82 3.63
N SER A 41 1.42 -16.20 3.35
CA SER A 41 1.49 -14.95 2.60
C SER A 41 1.89 -15.15 1.14
N ASP A 42 2.84 -16.04 0.89
CA ASP A 42 3.47 -16.19 -0.41
C ASP A 42 3.61 -17.67 -0.79
N LEU A 43 3.43 -17.97 -2.07
CA LEU A 43 3.70 -19.24 -2.70
C LEU A 43 4.88 -19.08 -3.64
N HIS A 44 5.88 -19.95 -3.53
CA HIS A 44 7.09 -19.94 -4.32
C HIS A 44 7.18 -21.20 -5.18
N MET A 45 7.32 -21.02 -6.48
CA MET A 45 7.56 -22.07 -7.46
C MET A 45 8.86 -21.78 -8.20
N LYS A 46 9.80 -22.73 -8.19
CA LYS A 46 11.11 -22.59 -8.84
C LYS A 46 11.52 -23.92 -9.43
N VAL A 47 12.11 -23.90 -10.61
CA VAL A 47 12.69 -25.10 -11.24
C VAL A 47 13.74 -25.73 -10.33
N GLY A 48 13.67 -27.05 -10.18
CA GLY A 48 14.60 -27.83 -9.35
C GLY A 48 14.23 -27.95 -7.89
N GLU A 49 13.14 -27.30 -7.45
CA GLU A 49 12.64 -27.32 -6.07
C GLU A 49 11.19 -27.78 -6.03
N PRO A 50 10.70 -28.38 -4.93
CA PRO A 50 9.27 -28.53 -4.70
C PRO A 50 8.62 -27.16 -4.44
N VAL A 51 7.28 -27.10 -4.48
CA VAL A 51 6.56 -25.89 -4.07
C VAL A 51 6.90 -25.53 -2.64
N ARG A 52 7.21 -24.25 -2.41
CA ARG A 52 7.45 -23.68 -1.08
C ARG A 52 6.43 -22.59 -0.78
N TYR A 53 6.22 -22.31 0.47
CA TYR A 53 5.31 -21.24 0.91
C TYR A 53 5.85 -20.54 2.15
N ARG A 54 5.40 -19.32 2.37
CA ARG A 54 5.78 -18.54 3.55
C ARG A 54 4.68 -18.61 4.60
N TYR A 55 4.97 -19.29 5.71
CA TYR A 55 4.07 -19.48 6.84
C TYR A 55 4.56 -18.65 8.04
N ASP A 56 3.75 -17.72 8.53
CA ASP A 56 4.13 -16.77 9.60
C ASP A 56 5.48 -16.06 9.36
N GLY A 57 5.82 -15.85 8.09
CA GLY A 57 7.08 -15.23 7.69
C GLY A 57 8.24 -16.21 7.42
N GLU A 58 8.18 -17.45 7.86
CA GLU A 58 9.18 -18.48 7.62
C GLU A 58 8.92 -19.23 6.30
N LEU A 59 10.00 -19.58 5.60
CA LEU A 59 9.90 -20.31 4.32
C LEU A 59 9.83 -21.82 4.56
N GLU A 60 8.66 -22.40 4.31
CA GLU A 60 8.36 -23.80 4.46
C GLU A 60 8.35 -24.53 3.11
N THR A 61 8.59 -25.84 3.12
CA THR A 61 8.48 -26.68 1.92
C THR A 61 7.19 -27.50 1.98
N LEU A 62 6.48 -27.59 0.87
CA LEU A 62 5.30 -28.46 0.78
C LEU A 62 5.74 -29.92 0.84
N GLU A 63 5.42 -30.60 1.97
CA GLU A 63 5.81 -31.97 2.24
C GLU A 63 5.32 -32.93 1.13
N ASP A 64 6.20 -33.87 0.73
CA ASP A 64 5.96 -34.84 -0.33
C ASP A 64 5.58 -34.23 -1.69
N GLY A 65 5.95 -32.97 -1.93
CA GLY A 65 5.80 -32.32 -3.22
C GLY A 65 6.87 -32.76 -4.22
N GLU A 66 6.48 -33.03 -5.46
CA GLU A 66 7.45 -33.32 -6.53
C GLU A 66 8.30 -32.10 -6.87
N THR A 67 9.51 -32.37 -7.37
CA THR A 67 10.39 -31.32 -7.86
C THR A 67 9.82 -30.69 -9.14
N LEU A 68 9.72 -29.38 -9.15
CA LEU A 68 9.17 -28.63 -10.27
C LEU A 68 10.13 -28.62 -11.47
N THR A 69 9.59 -28.94 -12.63
CA THR A 69 10.21 -28.71 -13.93
C THR A 69 9.67 -27.42 -14.55
N GLU A 70 10.33 -26.90 -15.59
CA GLU A 70 9.83 -25.71 -16.28
C GLU A 70 8.44 -25.96 -16.90
N ASP A 71 8.19 -27.15 -17.42
CA ASP A 71 6.87 -27.50 -17.97
C ASP A 71 5.79 -27.54 -16.89
N LEU A 72 6.09 -28.06 -15.68
CA LEU A 72 5.15 -28.04 -14.57
C LEU A 72 4.85 -26.60 -14.10
N ILE A 73 5.85 -25.73 -14.02
CA ILE A 73 5.63 -24.32 -13.67
C ILE A 73 4.75 -23.64 -14.74
N ARG A 74 4.99 -23.90 -16.02
CA ARG A 74 4.12 -23.40 -17.09
C ARG A 74 2.69 -23.89 -16.96
N GLU A 75 2.47 -25.16 -16.70
CA GLU A 75 1.13 -25.74 -16.51
C GLU A 75 0.42 -25.15 -15.28
N LEU A 76 1.14 -24.79 -14.23
CA LEU A 76 0.57 -24.20 -13.02
C LEU A 76 0.33 -22.68 -13.16
N VAL A 77 1.24 -21.93 -13.80
CA VAL A 77 1.25 -20.47 -13.79
C VAL A 77 0.55 -19.86 -15.02
N PHE A 78 0.71 -20.45 -16.21
CA PHE A 78 0.15 -19.90 -17.44
C PHE A 78 -1.38 -19.79 -17.45
N PRO A 79 -2.16 -20.67 -16.80
CA PRO A 79 -3.59 -20.48 -16.65
C PRO A 79 -4.01 -19.18 -15.97
N LEU A 80 -3.11 -18.60 -15.14
CA LEU A 80 -3.39 -17.43 -14.28
C LEU A 80 -3.07 -16.09 -14.95
N ILE A 81 -2.44 -16.10 -16.13
CA ILE A 81 -1.97 -14.90 -16.83
C ILE A 81 -2.56 -14.79 -18.24
N SER A 82 -2.53 -13.58 -18.80
CA SER A 82 -3.07 -13.30 -20.13
C SER A 82 -2.22 -13.92 -21.25
N GLU A 83 -2.81 -14.12 -22.42
CA GLU A 83 -2.11 -14.64 -23.60
C GLU A 83 -0.90 -13.77 -24.01
N SER A 84 -1.03 -12.45 -23.93
CA SER A 84 0.09 -11.54 -24.24
C SER A 84 1.25 -11.70 -23.27
N GLN A 85 0.97 -11.92 -21.99
CA GLN A 85 1.99 -12.18 -20.97
C GLN A 85 2.68 -13.54 -21.19
N ARG A 86 1.92 -14.57 -21.58
CA ARG A 86 2.49 -15.89 -21.93
C ARG A 86 3.44 -15.78 -23.11
N GLN A 87 3.05 -15.07 -24.17
CA GLN A 87 3.89 -14.84 -25.34
C GLN A 87 5.17 -14.11 -24.98
N SER A 88 5.08 -13.05 -24.18
CA SER A 88 6.26 -12.32 -23.70
C SER A 88 7.24 -13.23 -22.95
N LEU A 89 6.75 -14.10 -22.05
CA LEU A 89 7.60 -15.07 -21.32
C LEU A 89 8.23 -16.14 -22.22
N LEU A 90 7.59 -16.46 -23.33
CA LEU A 90 8.11 -17.46 -24.29
C LEU A 90 9.11 -16.86 -25.27
N GLU A 91 8.92 -15.60 -25.66
CA GLU A 91 9.75 -14.91 -26.65
C GLU A 91 10.95 -14.21 -26.03
N ASP A 92 10.80 -13.69 -24.79
CA ASP A 92 11.83 -12.90 -24.11
C ASP A 92 12.49 -13.73 -23.00
N ALA A 93 13.72 -14.18 -23.25
CA ALA A 93 14.46 -15.02 -22.30
C ALA A 93 14.94 -14.26 -21.04
N ILE A 94 14.74 -12.93 -20.95
CA ILE A 94 15.30 -12.05 -19.92
C ILE A 94 14.21 -11.25 -19.17
N GLY A 95 12.93 -11.39 -19.55
CA GLY A 95 11.85 -10.57 -19.00
C GLY A 95 11.25 -11.09 -17.70
N ASP A 96 11.01 -10.18 -16.76
CA ASP A 96 10.16 -10.38 -15.60
C ASP A 96 8.74 -9.91 -15.91
N ILE A 97 7.73 -10.61 -15.40
CA ILE A 97 6.32 -10.22 -15.55
C ILE A 97 5.68 -10.10 -14.18
N ASP A 98 5.16 -8.92 -13.89
CA ASP A 98 4.19 -8.72 -12.81
C ASP A 98 2.77 -8.91 -13.38
N ALA A 99 1.99 -9.74 -12.71
CA ALA A 99 0.61 -10.05 -13.09
C ALA A 99 -0.31 -10.04 -11.86
N GLY A 100 -1.58 -9.73 -12.08
CA GLY A 100 -2.65 -9.92 -11.10
C GLY A 100 -3.54 -11.09 -11.51
N TYR A 101 -3.90 -11.94 -10.57
CA TYR A 101 -4.88 -12.99 -10.74
C TYR A 101 -6.03 -12.80 -9.76
N GLU A 102 -7.25 -12.67 -10.27
CA GLU A 102 -8.47 -12.64 -9.47
C GLU A 102 -9.10 -14.03 -9.43
N TRP A 103 -9.15 -14.61 -8.24
CA TRP A 103 -9.92 -15.81 -8.00
C TRP A 103 -11.34 -15.44 -7.59
N ALA A 104 -12.19 -15.21 -8.59
CA ALA A 104 -13.51 -14.59 -8.44
C ALA A 104 -14.43 -15.38 -7.48
N ASP A 105 -14.41 -16.73 -7.52
CA ASP A 105 -15.27 -17.58 -6.69
C ASP A 105 -14.97 -17.42 -5.18
N GLN A 106 -13.72 -17.20 -4.83
CA GLN A 106 -13.27 -17.04 -3.45
C GLN A 106 -13.09 -15.55 -3.06
N ARG A 107 -13.21 -14.65 -4.02
CA ARG A 107 -12.97 -13.21 -3.84
C ARG A 107 -11.56 -12.90 -3.32
N ILE A 108 -10.58 -13.67 -3.80
CA ILE A 108 -9.17 -13.51 -3.44
C ILE A 108 -8.42 -13.00 -4.65
N ASN A 109 -7.54 -12.06 -4.42
CA ASN A 109 -6.63 -11.55 -5.43
C ASN A 109 -5.21 -11.96 -5.10
N PHE A 110 -4.44 -12.30 -6.14
CA PHE A 110 -3.04 -12.66 -6.04
C PHE A 110 -2.21 -11.75 -6.92
N ARG A 111 -1.06 -11.32 -6.42
CA ARG A 111 0.00 -10.74 -7.21
C ARG A 111 0.99 -11.82 -7.57
N LEU A 112 1.33 -11.94 -8.85
CA LEU A 112 2.32 -12.86 -9.37
C LEU A 112 3.52 -12.05 -9.87
N ASN A 113 4.73 -12.46 -9.48
CA ASN A 113 5.95 -12.08 -10.15
C ASN A 113 6.54 -13.34 -10.78
N ILE A 114 6.65 -13.36 -12.10
CA ILE A 114 7.17 -14.47 -12.88
C ILE A 114 8.47 -14.01 -13.51
N PHE A 115 9.53 -14.73 -13.25
CA PHE A 115 10.88 -14.37 -13.69
C PHE A 115 11.70 -15.58 -14.09
N ARG A 116 12.89 -15.37 -14.62
CA ARG A 116 13.86 -16.40 -14.91
C ARG A 116 15.10 -16.22 -14.06
N ASP A 117 15.60 -17.31 -13.51
CA ASP A 117 16.92 -17.37 -12.90
C ASP A 117 17.82 -18.37 -13.62
N ARG A 118 18.98 -18.67 -13.04
CA ARG A 118 19.94 -19.62 -13.61
C ARG A 118 19.34 -21.00 -13.89
N ASP A 119 18.38 -21.45 -13.07
CA ASP A 119 17.86 -22.81 -13.12
C ASP A 119 16.60 -22.91 -14.02
N GLY A 120 16.02 -21.77 -14.42
CA GLY A 120 14.85 -21.69 -15.30
C GLY A 120 13.78 -20.73 -14.82
N MET A 121 12.52 -21.03 -15.14
CA MET A 121 11.39 -20.20 -14.74
C MET A 121 11.11 -20.33 -13.24
N ALA A 122 10.76 -19.20 -12.63
CA ALA A 122 10.29 -19.12 -11.25
C ALA A 122 9.07 -18.21 -11.16
N CYS A 123 8.23 -18.43 -10.15
CA CYS A 123 7.07 -17.61 -9.84
C CYS A 123 6.93 -17.43 -8.34
N VAL A 124 6.69 -16.21 -7.92
CA VAL A 124 6.23 -15.90 -6.56
C VAL A 124 4.82 -15.36 -6.65
N MET A 125 3.89 -16.00 -5.93
CA MET A 125 2.51 -15.55 -5.82
C MET A 125 2.27 -15.05 -4.41
N ARG A 126 1.81 -13.82 -4.27
CA ARG A 126 1.40 -13.23 -2.99
C ARG A 126 -0.11 -13.11 -2.94
N MET A 127 -0.72 -13.61 -1.87
CA MET A 127 -2.13 -13.37 -1.60
C MET A 127 -2.32 -11.94 -1.11
N LEU A 128 -3.24 -11.21 -1.77
CA LEU A 128 -3.61 -9.87 -1.33
C LEU A 128 -4.66 -9.94 -0.21
N PRO A 129 -4.65 -8.99 0.72
CA PRO A 129 -5.61 -8.98 1.83
C PRO A 129 -7.06 -8.97 1.32
N LYS A 130 -7.90 -9.83 1.88
CA LYS A 130 -9.34 -9.91 1.58
C LYS A 130 -10.13 -8.82 2.29
N HIS A 131 -9.68 -8.46 3.47
CA HIS A 131 -10.37 -7.53 4.36
C HIS A 131 -9.64 -6.19 4.40
N ILE A 132 -10.39 -5.12 4.20
CA ILE A 132 -9.92 -3.76 4.42
C ILE A 132 -10.31 -3.42 5.85
N PRO A 133 -9.35 -3.10 6.75
CA PRO A 133 -9.69 -2.71 8.12
C PRO A 133 -10.62 -1.50 8.15
N ASP A 134 -11.56 -1.46 9.08
CA ASP A 134 -12.38 -0.28 9.27
C ASP A 134 -11.50 0.90 9.71
N VAL A 135 -11.85 2.09 9.26
CA VAL A 135 -11.05 3.30 9.51
C VAL A 135 -10.95 3.63 11.00
N ASP A 136 -11.97 3.24 11.78
CA ASP A 136 -12.00 3.37 13.26
C ASP A 136 -10.91 2.51 13.93
N ASP A 137 -10.60 1.36 13.35
CA ASP A 137 -9.64 0.39 13.90
C ASP A 137 -8.18 0.76 13.57
N LEU A 138 -7.96 1.78 12.73
CA LEU A 138 -6.60 2.21 12.38
C LEU A 138 -5.82 2.79 13.56
N GLY A 139 -6.50 3.16 14.65
CA GLY A 139 -5.85 3.64 15.87
C GLY A 139 -5.28 5.05 15.75
N PHE A 140 -5.93 5.96 15.04
CA PHE A 140 -5.60 7.38 15.12
C PHE A 140 -5.73 7.87 16.56
N MET A 141 -4.75 8.66 17.03
CA MET A 141 -4.75 9.20 18.40
C MET A 141 -6.01 10.00 18.72
N GLN A 142 -6.63 10.60 17.71
CA GLN A 142 -7.89 11.34 17.80
C GLN A 142 -8.81 10.92 16.64
N GLU A 143 -9.96 10.39 16.92
CA GLU A 143 -10.97 9.97 15.92
C GLU A 143 -11.35 11.12 14.95
N LYS A 144 -11.42 12.34 15.46
CA LYS A 144 -11.72 13.52 14.65
C LYS A 144 -10.80 13.66 13.44
N VAL A 145 -9.56 13.17 13.49
CA VAL A 145 -8.60 13.27 12.38
C VAL A 145 -9.09 12.51 11.18
N TRP A 146 -9.42 11.24 11.33
CA TRP A 146 -9.91 10.45 10.22
C TRP A 146 -11.31 10.90 9.77
N GLN A 147 -12.19 11.31 10.71
CA GLN A 147 -13.52 11.86 10.39
C GLN A 147 -13.40 13.10 9.49
N ASP A 148 -12.51 14.02 9.81
CA ASP A 148 -12.25 15.21 8.99
C ASP A 148 -11.64 14.82 7.63
N LEU A 149 -10.70 13.86 7.58
CA LEU A 149 -10.06 13.39 6.35
C LEU A 149 -11.08 12.83 5.34
N VAL A 150 -11.96 11.95 5.78
CA VAL A 150 -12.94 11.31 4.89
C VAL A 150 -14.04 12.25 4.42
N GLN A 151 -14.19 13.42 5.05
CA GLN A 151 -15.13 14.47 4.66
C GLN A 151 -14.52 15.51 3.70
N LEU A 152 -13.21 15.49 3.47
CA LEU A 152 -12.56 16.40 2.54
C LEU A 152 -13.19 16.30 1.15
N LYS A 153 -13.31 17.44 0.49
CA LYS A 153 -13.79 17.53 -0.90
C LYS A 153 -12.67 17.80 -1.88
N GLN A 154 -11.61 18.46 -1.42
CA GLN A 154 -10.46 18.85 -2.23
C GLN A 154 -9.20 18.96 -1.39
N GLY A 155 -8.06 19.03 -2.04
CA GLY A 155 -6.75 19.19 -1.43
C GLY A 155 -5.91 17.92 -1.52
N LEU A 156 -4.67 18.02 -1.07
CA LEU A 156 -3.68 16.95 -1.10
C LEU A 156 -3.56 16.30 0.28
N VAL A 157 -3.69 14.99 0.32
CA VAL A 157 -3.42 14.16 1.50
C VAL A 157 -2.21 13.29 1.21
N LEU A 158 -1.16 13.45 2.00
CA LEU A 158 0.10 12.71 1.89
C LEU A 158 0.17 11.67 3.01
N VAL A 159 0.27 10.38 2.67
CA VAL A 159 0.54 9.32 3.64
C VAL A 159 1.94 8.78 3.39
N THR A 160 2.82 8.91 4.38
CA THR A 160 4.24 8.64 4.22
C THR A 160 4.75 7.61 5.22
N GLY A 161 5.91 7.06 4.96
CA GLY A 161 6.54 6.03 5.81
C GLY A 161 7.33 5.03 4.98
N VAL A 162 8.13 4.22 5.63
CA VAL A 162 8.91 3.17 4.97
C VAL A 162 8.01 2.11 4.32
N THR A 163 8.59 1.29 3.44
CA THR A 163 7.89 0.13 2.89
C THR A 163 7.43 -0.79 4.03
N GLY A 164 6.18 -1.28 3.94
CA GLY A 164 5.60 -2.14 4.97
C GLY A 164 5.06 -1.39 6.21
N SER A 165 5.04 -0.05 6.22
CA SER A 165 4.45 0.72 7.33
C SER A 165 2.91 0.78 7.32
N GLY A 166 2.23 0.17 6.34
CA GLY A 166 0.77 0.11 6.27
C GLY A 166 0.10 1.30 5.55
N LYS A 167 0.85 2.09 4.76
CA LYS A 167 0.31 3.26 4.03
C LYS A 167 -0.89 2.93 3.15
N SER A 168 -0.74 1.88 2.32
CA SER A 168 -1.81 1.44 1.40
C SER A 168 -3.04 0.98 2.16
N THR A 169 -2.86 0.29 3.30
CA THR A 169 -3.95 -0.12 4.18
C THR A 169 -4.71 1.08 4.75
N THR A 170 -3.99 2.08 5.25
CA THR A 170 -4.58 3.32 5.78
C THR A 170 -5.38 4.06 4.71
N ILE A 171 -4.83 4.21 3.50
CA ILE A 171 -5.57 4.83 2.38
C ILE A 171 -6.75 3.97 1.97
N ALA A 172 -6.57 2.65 1.89
CA ALA A 172 -7.67 1.73 1.53
C ALA A 172 -8.84 1.84 2.53
N SER A 173 -8.56 1.87 3.83
CA SER A 173 -9.60 2.03 4.86
C SER A 173 -10.35 3.36 4.72
N MET A 174 -9.64 4.46 4.44
CA MET A 174 -10.28 5.75 4.17
C MET A 174 -11.15 5.72 2.90
N LEU A 175 -10.62 5.14 1.81
CA LEU A 175 -11.36 5.01 0.54
C LEU A 175 -12.57 4.09 0.67
N ASP A 176 -12.47 3.01 1.44
CA ASP A 176 -13.58 2.09 1.68
C ASP A 176 -14.71 2.76 2.48
N TYR A 177 -14.36 3.52 3.53
CA TYR A 177 -15.33 4.35 4.27
C TYR A 177 -16.03 5.36 3.36
N ILE A 178 -15.28 6.06 2.52
CA ILE A 178 -15.83 7.02 1.54
C ILE A 178 -16.74 6.30 0.54
N ASN A 179 -16.32 5.13 0.05
CA ASN A 179 -17.08 4.30 -0.88
C ASN A 179 -18.45 3.91 -0.30
N LYS A 180 -18.49 3.55 0.98
CA LYS A 180 -19.72 3.16 1.68
C LYS A 180 -20.61 4.33 2.05
N SER A 181 -20.07 5.55 2.18
CA SER A 181 -20.78 6.70 2.77
C SER A 181 -21.06 7.86 1.82
N ARG A 182 -20.33 8.00 0.69
CA ARG A 182 -20.39 9.18 -0.17
C ARG A 182 -20.69 8.81 -1.63
N LYS A 183 -21.54 9.62 -2.28
CA LYS A 183 -21.85 9.51 -3.72
C LYS A 183 -20.83 10.33 -4.53
N VAL A 184 -19.65 9.75 -4.76
CA VAL A 184 -18.52 10.40 -5.42
C VAL A 184 -17.89 9.48 -6.46
N ARG A 185 -17.12 10.07 -7.38
CA ARG A 185 -16.30 9.35 -8.35
C ARG A 185 -14.88 9.21 -7.82
N ILE A 186 -14.41 7.98 -7.63
CA ILE A 186 -13.05 7.66 -7.18
C ILE A 186 -12.29 7.00 -8.32
N ILE A 187 -11.09 7.50 -8.61
CA ILE A 187 -10.16 6.86 -9.55
C ILE A 187 -8.87 6.56 -8.80
N THR A 188 -8.40 5.32 -8.90
CA THR A 188 -7.10 4.94 -8.34
C THR A 188 -6.12 4.62 -9.46
N LEU A 189 -4.87 5.01 -9.25
CA LEU A 189 -3.72 4.73 -10.10
C LEU A 189 -2.68 4.03 -9.23
N GLU A 190 -2.44 2.74 -9.41
CA GLU A 190 -1.70 1.89 -8.47
C GLU A 190 -0.61 1.07 -9.16
N ASP A 191 0.42 0.65 -8.40
CA ASP A 191 1.55 -0.15 -8.91
C ASP A 191 2.02 -1.17 -7.87
N PRO A 192 1.35 -2.34 -7.83
CA PRO A 192 0.05 -2.71 -8.40
C PRO A 192 -1.13 -2.39 -7.47
N VAL A 193 -2.35 -2.80 -7.87
CA VAL A 193 -3.53 -2.79 -7.00
C VAL A 193 -3.30 -3.73 -5.81
N GLU A 194 -3.39 -3.21 -4.57
CA GLU A 194 -3.23 -4.01 -3.34
C GLU A 194 -4.57 -4.40 -2.71
N TYR A 195 -5.58 -3.55 -2.81
CA TYR A 195 -6.93 -3.80 -2.30
C TYR A 195 -7.95 -3.61 -3.41
N VAL A 196 -8.87 -4.54 -3.57
CA VAL A 196 -9.91 -4.44 -4.61
C VAL A 196 -11.20 -3.91 -4.00
N PHE A 197 -11.64 -2.77 -4.51
CA PHE A 197 -12.89 -2.13 -4.10
C PHE A 197 -14.05 -2.57 -5.00
N ARG A 198 -15.22 -2.75 -4.38
CA ARG A 198 -16.50 -2.83 -5.09
C ARG A 198 -17.22 -1.51 -4.92
N SER A 199 -17.71 -0.94 -6.01
CA SER A 199 -18.53 0.27 -5.95
C SER A 199 -19.80 0.04 -5.14
N GLU A 200 -20.04 0.91 -4.15
CA GLU A 200 -21.24 0.93 -3.31
C GLU A 200 -21.98 2.26 -3.50
N GLN A 201 -21.77 3.26 -2.63
CA GLN A 201 -22.26 4.62 -2.86
C GLN A 201 -21.39 5.36 -3.87
N ALA A 202 -20.07 5.15 -3.81
CA ALA A 202 -19.15 5.72 -4.78
C ALA A 202 -19.04 4.86 -6.04
N LEU A 203 -18.68 5.49 -7.16
CA LEU A 203 -18.27 4.80 -8.38
C LEU A 203 -16.74 4.76 -8.43
N ILE A 204 -16.15 3.57 -8.29
CA ILE A 204 -14.70 3.38 -8.25
C ILE A 204 -14.18 2.78 -9.56
N SER A 205 -13.07 3.33 -10.05
CA SER A 205 -12.26 2.72 -11.12
C SER A 205 -10.82 2.60 -10.65
N GLN A 206 -10.32 1.37 -10.59
CA GLN A 206 -8.93 1.06 -10.24
C GLN A 206 -8.13 0.79 -11.51
N ARG A 207 -7.01 1.47 -11.65
CA ARG A 207 -6.13 1.37 -12.83
C ARG A 207 -4.71 1.03 -12.38
N GLU A 208 -4.19 -0.07 -12.89
CA GLU A 208 -2.87 -0.61 -12.56
C GLU A 208 -1.85 -0.20 -13.61
N LEU A 209 -0.67 0.20 -13.15
CA LEU A 209 0.49 0.50 -14.00
C LEU A 209 0.93 -0.76 -14.77
N GLY A 210 1.32 -0.59 -16.02
CA GLY A 210 1.73 -1.71 -16.88
C GLY A 210 0.56 -2.54 -17.44
N ARG A 211 -0.65 -2.44 -16.87
CA ARG A 211 -1.84 -3.18 -17.31
C ARG A 211 -2.92 -2.28 -17.89
N HIS A 212 -3.27 -1.22 -17.18
CA HIS A 212 -4.34 -0.29 -17.56
C HIS A 212 -3.82 1.10 -17.92
N ILE A 213 -2.64 1.45 -17.45
CA ILE A 213 -1.95 2.71 -17.73
C ILE A 213 -0.47 2.42 -18.01
N GLY A 214 0.13 3.14 -18.94
CA GLY A 214 1.55 2.98 -19.28
C GLY A 214 2.48 3.71 -18.31
N THR A 215 2.05 4.86 -17.76
CA THR A 215 2.80 5.65 -16.77
C THR A 215 1.83 6.37 -15.83
N PHE A 216 2.27 6.70 -14.62
CA PHE A 216 1.46 7.50 -13.69
C PHE A 216 1.07 8.87 -14.26
N PRO A 217 1.97 9.66 -14.88
CA PRO A 217 1.59 10.93 -15.50
C PRO A 217 0.51 10.77 -16.58
N ALA A 218 0.62 9.77 -17.47
CA ALA A 218 -0.38 9.53 -18.50
C ALA A 218 -1.73 9.12 -17.90
N GLY A 219 -1.71 8.23 -16.91
CA GLY A 219 -2.90 7.81 -16.16
C GLY A 219 -3.59 8.98 -15.47
N LEU A 220 -2.83 9.86 -14.81
CA LEU A 220 -3.36 11.01 -14.09
C LEU A 220 -3.95 12.06 -15.03
N ARG A 221 -3.31 12.34 -16.17
CA ARG A 221 -3.90 13.21 -17.21
C ARG A 221 -5.21 12.64 -17.76
N SER A 222 -5.32 11.32 -17.90
CA SER A 222 -6.55 10.66 -18.30
C SER A 222 -7.61 10.79 -17.21
N ALA A 223 -7.27 10.46 -15.98
CA ALA A 223 -8.17 10.50 -14.82
C ALA A 223 -8.84 11.87 -14.65
N LEU A 224 -8.10 12.97 -14.83
CA LEU A 224 -8.62 14.33 -14.75
C LEU A 224 -9.73 14.65 -15.79
N ARG A 225 -9.86 13.83 -16.86
CA ARG A 225 -10.94 13.96 -17.86
C ARG A 225 -12.10 12.98 -17.62
N GLU A 226 -12.02 12.18 -16.58
CA GLU A 226 -13.02 11.16 -16.23
C GLU A 226 -13.98 11.62 -15.12
N ASN A 227 -14.04 12.93 -14.89
CA ASN A 227 -14.87 13.60 -13.87
C ASN A 227 -14.68 13.02 -12.45
N PRO A 228 -13.44 12.92 -11.94
CA PRO A 228 -13.19 12.41 -10.60
C PRO A 228 -13.52 13.46 -9.54
N ASP A 229 -14.00 13.01 -8.38
CA ASP A 229 -14.02 13.80 -7.15
C ASP A 229 -12.74 13.51 -6.35
N ILE A 230 -12.31 12.23 -6.36
CA ILE A 230 -11.18 11.72 -5.60
C ILE A 230 -10.24 10.95 -6.52
N ILE A 231 -8.95 11.24 -6.41
CA ILE A 231 -7.90 10.54 -7.14
C ILE A 231 -6.92 9.96 -6.10
N TYR A 232 -6.72 8.65 -6.12
CA TYR A 232 -5.63 8.01 -5.39
C TYR A 232 -4.49 7.69 -6.34
N ILE A 233 -3.29 8.19 -6.02
CA ILE A 233 -2.05 7.90 -6.73
C ILE A 233 -1.22 7.04 -5.80
N GLY A 234 -0.93 5.81 -6.18
CA GLY A 234 -0.24 4.83 -5.32
C GLY A 234 1.01 5.44 -4.69
N GLU A 235 1.85 6.08 -5.48
CA GLU A 235 3.01 6.85 -4.99
C GLU A 235 3.48 7.91 -5.99
N ILE A 236 4.16 8.93 -5.48
CA ILE A 236 4.86 9.94 -6.28
C ILE A 236 6.35 9.59 -6.34
N ARG A 237 6.85 9.22 -7.54
CA ARG A 237 8.25 8.88 -7.79
C ARG A 237 8.99 9.93 -8.61
N ASP A 238 8.29 10.75 -9.38
CA ASP A 238 8.84 11.67 -10.37
C ASP A 238 8.20 13.06 -10.31
N THR A 239 8.92 14.03 -10.88
CA THR A 239 8.54 15.43 -10.92
C THR A 239 7.21 15.68 -11.63
N GLU A 240 6.94 14.94 -12.71
CA GLU A 240 5.75 15.14 -13.52
C GLU A 240 4.50 14.67 -12.77
N THR A 241 4.57 13.50 -12.12
CA THR A 241 3.49 13.00 -11.25
C THR A 241 3.24 13.98 -10.10
N ALA A 242 4.31 14.50 -9.45
CA ALA A 242 4.20 15.49 -8.38
C ALA A 242 3.49 16.77 -8.85
N GLN A 243 3.88 17.30 -10.00
CA GLN A 243 3.27 18.52 -10.57
C GLN A 243 1.77 18.31 -10.86
N LEU A 244 1.42 17.19 -11.47
CA LEU A 244 0.03 16.88 -11.81
C LEU A 244 -0.82 16.67 -10.56
N ALA A 245 -0.28 16.02 -9.51
CA ALA A 245 -0.96 15.82 -8.24
C ALA A 245 -1.26 17.15 -7.53
N LEU A 246 -0.26 18.04 -7.46
CA LEU A 246 -0.43 19.38 -6.92
C LEU A 246 -1.49 20.18 -7.69
N THR A 247 -1.42 20.16 -9.02
CA THR A 247 -2.38 20.86 -9.89
C THR A 247 -3.81 20.29 -9.72
N ALA A 248 -3.96 18.98 -9.62
CA ALA A 248 -5.26 18.34 -9.38
C ALA A 248 -5.87 18.79 -8.05
N ALA A 249 -5.06 18.83 -6.99
CA ALA A 249 -5.50 19.27 -5.66
C ALA A 249 -5.92 20.76 -5.65
N GLU A 250 -5.20 21.62 -6.37
CA GLU A 250 -5.55 23.04 -6.51
C GLU A 250 -6.82 23.26 -7.33
N THR A 251 -7.07 22.42 -8.31
CA THR A 251 -8.23 22.54 -9.21
C THR A 251 -9.50 21.91 -8.69
N GLY A 252 -9.53 21.53 -7.41
CA GLY A 252 -10.76 21.13 -6.71
C GLY A 252 -10.94 19.62 -6.49
N HIS A 253 -9.93 18.81 -6.80
CA HIS A 253 -9.99 17.36 -6.54
C HIS A 253 -9.38 17.04 -5.16
N LEU A 254 -9.88 16.00 -4.52
CA LEU A 254 -9.20 15.37 -3.39
C LEU A 254 -8.18 14.37 -3.94
N VAL A 255 -6.90 14.63 -3.68
CA VAL A 255 -5.80 13.76 -4.09
C VAL A 255 -5.19 13.10 -2.88
N LEU A 256 -5.21 11.77 -2.84
CA LEU A 256 -4.49 10.96 -1.85
C LEU A 256 -3.27 10.34 -2.54
N THR A 257 -2.13 10.34 -1.86
CA THR A 257 -0.93 9.70 -2.42
C THR A 257 0.05 9.31 -1.32
N THR A 258 1.06 8.50 -1.70
CA THR A 258 2.11 8.09 -0.77
C THR A 258 3.50 8.59 -1.18
N LEU A 259 4.37 8.67 -0.17
CA LEU A 259 5.80 8.93 -0.31
C LEU A 259 6.59 8.06 0.67
N HIS A 260 7.88 7.82 0.37
CA HIS A 260 8.77 7.03 1.22
C HIS A 260 9.67 7.92 2.09
N THR A 261 9.07 8.81 2.87
CA THR A 261 9.78 9.67 3.84
C THR A 261 9.54 9.17 5.26
N LYS A 262 10.47 9.46 6.17
CA LYS A 262 10.45 8.94 7.55
C LYS A 262 9.55 9.74 8.48
N ASP A 263 9.32 11.00 8.16
CA ASP A 263 8.55 11.97 8.96
C ASP A 263 7.84 12.98 8.07
N VAL A 264 6.90 13.72 8.64
CA VAL A 264 6.13 14.77 7.94
C VAL A 264 7.05 15.89 7.46
N LYS A 265 8.05 16.28 8.25
CA LYS A 265 8.99 17.33 7.88
C LYS A 265 9.78 16.98 6.62
N GLY A 266 10.34 15.79 6.55
CA GLY A 266 11.08 15.30 5.39
C GLY A 266 10.22 15.16 4.13
N THR A 267 8.90 15.01 4.30
CA THR A 267 7.96 14.92 3.19
C THR A 267 7.93 16.21 2.37
N PHE A 268 7.90 17.36 3.02
CA PHE A 268 7.87 18.66 2.33
C PHE A 268 9.16 18.92 1.57
N SER A 269 10.31 18.69 2.22
CA SER A 269 11.60 18.79 1.54
C SER A 269 11.65 17.87 0.32
N ARG A 270 11.23 16.62 0.47
CA ARG A 270 11.25 15.65 -0.62
C ARG A 270 10.42 16.06 -1.83
N ILE A 271 9.23 16.64 -1.63
CA ILE A 271 8.42 17.13 -2.75
C ILE A 271 9.11 18.31 -3.44
N VAL A 272 9.60 19.28 -2.68
CA VAL A 272 10.28 20.46 -3.25
C VAL A 272 11.55 20.06 -4.00
N ASP A 273 12.34 19.13 -3.44
CA ASP A 273 13.61 18.64 -4.01
C ASP A 273 13.42 17.81 -5.31
N MET A 274 12.18 17.40 -5.64
CA MET A 274 11.88 16.77 -6.93
C MET A 274 11.95 17.77 -8.11
N PHE A 275 11.93 19.07 -7.82
CA PHE A 275 11.90 20.12 -8.83
C PHE A 275 13.24 20.87 -8.88
N PRO A 276 13.56 21.51 -10.01
CA PRO A 276 14.74 22.38 -10.08
C PRO A 276 14.71 23.49 -9.02
N ASP A 277 15.87 23.86 -8.47
CA ASP A 277 15.99 24.89 -7.43
C ASP A 277 15.31 26.22 -7.79
N SER A 278 15.31 26.59 -9.08
CA SER A 278 14.63 27.80 -9.58
C SER A 278 13.12 27.79 -9.37
N ARG A 279 12.51 26.62 -9.13
CA ARG A 279 11.07 26.45 -8.88
C ARG A 279 10.73 26.18 -7.42
N SER A 280 11.70 26.02 -6.54
CA SER A 280 11.48 25.61 -5.14
C SER A 280 10.48 26.51 -4.41
N SER A 281 10.57 27.84 -4.59
CA SER A 281 9.63 28.79 -3.96
C SER A 281 8.21 28.69 -4.53
N GLU A 282 8.07 28.44 -5.83
CA GLU A 282 6.79 28.23 -6.50
C GLU A 282 6.11 26.96 -5.96
N ILE A 283 6.86 25.85 -5.91
CA ILE A 283 6.36 24.55 -5.44
C ILE A 283 6.02 24.60 -3.95
N ALA A 284 6.85 25.25 -3.12
CA ALA A 284 6.54 25.44 -1.70
C ALA A 284 5.25 26.25 -1.51
N ALA A 285 5.02 27.29 -2.31
CA ALA A 285 3.78 28.05 -2.30
C ALA A 285 2.59 27.17 -2.73
N GLN A 286 2.70 26.46 -3.85
CA GLN A 286 1.67 25.56 -4.37
C GLN A 286 1.32 24.46 -3.35
N LEU A 287 2.32 23.81 -2.76
CA LEU A 287 2.14 22.82 -1.70
C LEU A 287 1.44 23.39 -0.48
N SER A 288 1.80 24.62 -0.07
CA SER A 288 1.20 25.29 1.08
C SER A 288 -0.30 25.57 0.95
N PHE A 289 -0.79 25.72 -0.28
CA PHE A 289 -2.22 25.95 -0.57
C PHE A 289 -2.98 24.65 -0.83
N SER A 290 -2.36 23.69 -1.50
CA SER A 290 -3.02 22.43 -1.88
C SER A 290 -3.05 21.40 -0.76
N LEU A 291 -2.07 21.39 0.15
CA LEU A 291 -1.99 20.42 1.24
C LEU A 291 -3.19 20.55 2.18
N ALA A 292 -3.83 19.42 2.49
CA ALA A 292 -4.83 19.30 3.54
C ALA A 292 -4.24 18.59 4.77
N PHE A 293 -3.64 17.42 4.56
CA PHE A 293 -2.98 16.64 5.60
C PHE A 293 -1.67 16.03 5.11
N ALA A 294 -0.72 15.91 6.03
CA ALA A 294 0.45 15.04 5.89
C ALA A 294 0.51 14.09 7.08
N ILE A 295 0.58 12.80 6.81
CA ILE A 295 0.55 11.73 7.81
C ILE A 295 1.80 10.88 7.60
N SER A 296 2.67 10.80 8.59
CA SER A 296 3.77 9.84 8.58
C SER A 296 3.41 8.66 9.49
N GLN A 297 3.72 7.45 9.01
CA GLN A 297 3.25 6.22 9.63
C GLN A 297 4.38 5.22 9.83
N LYS A 298 4.42 4.61 11.02
CA LYS A 298 5.20 3.42 11.33
C LYS A 298 4.25 2.32 11.82
N LEU A 299 4.67 1.06 11.72
CA LEU A 299 3.89 -0.10 12.16
C LEU A 299 4.69 -0.86 13.21
N LEU A 300 4.18 -0.92 14.43
CA LEU A 300 4.86 -1.44 15.61
C LEU A 300 4.22 -2.75 16.10
N ALA A 301 5.02 -3.59 16.77
CA ALA A 301 4.52 -4.79 17.42
C ALA A 301 3.66 -4.42 18.64
N ARG A 302 2.52 -5.10 18.80
CA ARG A 302 1.70 -4.96 20.02
C ARG A 302 2.39 -5.65 21.21
N LYS A 303 2.21 -5.11 22.39
CA LYS A 303 2.74 -5.68 23.65
C LYS A 303 2.28 -7.12 23.89
N THR A 304 1.11 -7.49 23.38
CA THR A 304 0.57 -8.85 23.44
C THR A 304 1.39 -9.88 22.66
N GLY A 305 2.34 -9.45 21.81
CA GLY A 305 3.09 -10.30 20.90
C GLY A 305 2.28 -10.77 19.68
N GLN A 306 1.02 -10.37 19.57
CA GLN A 306 0.16 -10.72 18.44
C GLN A 306 -0.30 -9.45 17.71
N GLY A 307 -0.11 -9.44 16.38
CA GLY A 307 -0.50 -8.34 15.53
C GLY A 307 0.37 -7.09 15.68
N ARG A 308 0.06 -6.08 14.89
CA ARG A 308 0.77 -4.80 14.84
C ARG A 308 -0.21 -3.65 15.01
N ILE A 309 0.29 -2.48 15.36
CA ILE A 309 -0.49 -1.24 15.48
C ILE A 309 0.22 -0.13 14.72
N PRO A 310 -0.48 0.66 13.89
CA PRO A 310 0.13 1.84 13.30
C PRO A 310 0.29 2.94 14.35
N VAL A 311 1.38 3.68 14.25
CA VAL A 311 1.60 4.93 14.95
C VAL A 311 1.72 6.05 13.94
N PHE A 312 1.02 7.14 14.17
CA PHE A 312 0.90 8.25 13.25
C PHE A 312 1.54 9.52 13.79
N GLU A 313 2.25 10.20 12.93
CA GLU A 313 2.58 11.63 13.07
C GLU A 313 1.62 12.36 12.12
N VAL A 314 0.81 13.29 12.63
CA VAL A 314 -0.27 13.93 11.86
C VAL A 314 -0.08 15.42 11.82
N LEU A 315 0.03 15.99 10.64
CA LEU A 315 -0.06 17.42 10.38
C LEU A 315 -1.36 17.73 9.63
N ARG A 316 -2.15 18.62 10.18
CA ARG A 316 -3.27 19.27 9.51
C ARG A 316 -2.83 20.64 9.02
N ASN A 317 -3.04 20.94 7.75
CA ASN A 317 -2.67 22.25 7.25
C ASN A 317 -3.63 23.34 7.75
N ASN A 318 -3.07 24.39 8.28
CA ASN A 318 -3.75 25.63 8.68
C ASN A 318 -2.92 26.84 8.23
N ALA A 319 -3.41 28.05 8.44
CA ALA A 319 -2.71 29.27 8.02
C ALA A 319 -1.27 29.36 8.56
N GLY A 320 -1.03 28.87 9.79
CA GLY A 320 0.30 28.85 10.40
C GLY A 320 1.24 27.85 9.71
N MET A 321 0.76 26.64 9.47
CA MET A 321 1.52 25.60 8.75
C MET A 321 1.77 25.99 7.29
N ALA A 322 0.75 26.48 6.60
CA ALA A 322 0.89 26.99 5.24
C ALA A 322 1.99 28.07 5.13
N ASN A 323 2.06 28.97 6.11
CA ASN A 323 3.11 29.99 6.13
C ASN A 323 4.52 29.37 6.34
N LEU A 324 4.66 28.39 7.23
CA LEU A 324 5.93 27.69 7.46
C LEU A 324 6.40 26.93 6.22
N ILE A 325 5.49 26.22 5.54
CA ILE A 325 5.79 25.51 4.29
C ILE A 325 6.21 26.49 3.20
N ARG A 326 5.42 27.54 2.96
CA ARG A 326 5.67 28.55 1.93
C ARG A 326 7.00 29.29 2.12
N THR A 327 7.39 29.57 3.38
CA THR A 327 8.63 30.28 3.71
C THR A 327 9.82 29.36 3.98
N ALA A 328 9.68 28.06 3.65
CA ALA A 328 10.68 27.00 3.86
C ALA A 328 11.23 26.91 5.31
N LYS A 329 10.42 27.31 6.30
CA LYS A 329 10.76 27.18 7.73
C LYS A 329 10.39 25.81 8.27
N ILE A 330 10.77 24.77 7.55
CA ILE A 330 10.39 23.38 7.82
C ILE A 330 10.84 22.94 9.23
N HIS A 331 11.97 23.46 9.73
CA HIS A 331 12.48 23.15 11.08
C HIS A 331 11.53 23.58 12.21
N GLN A 332 10.60 24.53 11.97
CA GLN A 332 9.64 24.99 12.98
C GLN A 332 8.33 24.17 13.00
N ILE A 333 8.11 23.32 12.00
CA ILE A 333 6.87 22.54 11.83
C ILE A 333 6.63 21.66 13.04
N TYR A 334 7.65 20.92 13.49
CA TYR A 334 7.52 19.95 14.58
C TYR A 334 7.06 20.60 15.90
N GLY A 335 7.70 21.70 16.32
CA GLY A 335 7.28 22.44 17.51
C GLY A 335 5.87 23.04 17.39
N LYS A 336 5.44 23.38 16.16
CA LYS A 336 4.09 23.87 15.93
C LYS A 336 3.06 22.71 16.00
N MET A 337 3.38 21.54 15.48
CA MET A 337 2.53 20.33 15.63
C MET A 337 2.34 19.95 17.08
N GLU A 338 3.42 19.95 17.87
CA GLU A 338 3.43 19.59 19.29
C GLU A 338 2.43 20.43 20.10
N THR A 339 2.27 21.71 19.76
CA THR A 339 1.36 22.65 20.43
C THR A 339 -0.02 22.76 19.81
N SER A 340 -0.33 21.98 18.75
CA SER A 340 -1.59 22.06 18.00
C SER A 340 -2.44 20.78 18.07
N GLN A 341 -2.36 20.05 19.19
CA GLN A 341 -3.16 18.84 19.40
C GLN A 341 -4.67 19.09 19.30
N ASN A 342 -5.14 20.22 19.81
CA ASN A 342 -6.55 20.62 19.74
C ASN A 342 -7.08 20.81 18.30
N GLU A 343 -6.17 20.93 17.33
CA GLU A 343 -6.47 21.01 15.89
C GLU A 343 -6.36 19.63 15.20
N GLY A 344 -6.14 18.55 15.95
CA GLY A 344 -5.96 17.21 15.42
C GLY A 344 -4.54 16.87 14.96
N MET A 345 -3.54 17.70 15.34
CA MET A 345 -2.15 17.38 15.05
C MET A 345 -1.51 16.62 16.20
N ASN A 346 -0.55 15.77 15.88
CA ASN A 346 0.30 15.13 16.88
C ASN A 346 1.66 14.78 16.29
N THR A 347 2.68 14.82 17.14
CA THR A 347 4.00 14.30 16.81
C THR A 347 4.02 12.79 16.97
N LEU A 348 5.05 12.14 16.42
CA LEU A 348 5.26 10.71 16.58
C LEU A 348 5.39 10.34 18.06
N GLU A 349 6.16 11.09 18.83
CA GLU A 349 6.41 10.87 20.26
C GLU A 349 5.12 10.96 21.09
N GLN A 350 4.25 11.94 20.79
CA GLN A 350 2.97 12.06 21.48
C GLN A 350 2.08 10.82 21.26
N HIS A 351 2.06 10.28 20.05
CA HIS A 351 1.30 9.06 19.78
C HIS A 351 1.97 7.82 20.40
N LEU A 352 3.31 7.71 20.37
CA LEU A 352 4.03 6.64 21.07
C LEU A 352 3.74 6.65 22.57
N ILE A 353 3.79 7.82 23.20
CA ILE A 353 3.45 7.99 24.61
C ILE A 353 2.03 7.50 24.89
N HIS A 354 1.07 7.94 24.07
CA HIS A 354 -0.33 7.52 24.19
C HIS A 354 -0.46 5.98 24.14
N LEU A 355 0.21 5.32 23.18
CA LEU A 355 0.16 3.85 23.06
C LEU A 355 0.80 3.13 24.27
N VAL A 356 1.88 3.69 24.84
CA VAL A 356 2.52 3.14 26.06
C VAL A 356 1.60 3.32 27.28
N GLU A 357 1.01 4.49 27.47
CA GLU A 357 0.10 4.79 28.57
C GLU A 357 -1.16 3.93 28.58
N HIS A 358 -1.63 3.51 27.37
CA HIS A 358 -2.76 2.60 27.21
C HIS A 358 -2.37 1.11 27.14
N ASP A 359 -1.11 0.79 27.45
CA ASP A 359 -0.59 -0.58 27.50
C ASP A 359 -0.66 -1.34 26.16
N ILE A 360 -0.69 -0.62 25.03
CA ILE A 360 -0.80 -1.19 23.67
C ILE A 360 0.56 -1.65 23.15
N ILE A 361 1.62 -0.87 23.41
CA ILE A 361 3.02 -1.20 23.07
C ILE A 361 3.89 -1.13 24.29
N SER A 362 5.07 -1.76 24.26
CA SER A 362 6.05 -1.64 25.33
C SER A 362 6.82 -0.30 25.25
N LYS A 363 7.36 0.15 26.37
CA LYS A 363 8.23 1.34 26.40
C LYS A 363 9.48 1.16 25.54
N ASP A 364 10.06 -0.05 25.52
CA ASP A 364 11.26 -0.36 24.72
C ASP A 364 10.94 -0.28 23.22
N GLU A 365 9.78 -0.77 22.79
CA GLU A 365 9.30 -0.64 21.41
C GLU A 365 9.14 0.84 21.03
N ALA A 366 8.55 1.64 21.91
CA ALA A 366 8.40 3.08 21.68
C ALA A 366 9.76 3.80 21.57
N ILE A 367 10.73 3.49 22.45
CA ILE A 367 12.09 4.06 22.41
C ILE A 367 12.79 3.71 21.09
N THR A 368 12.68 2.46 20.65
CA THR A 368 13.30 1.98 19.39
C THR A 368 12.80 2.74 18.17
N HIS A 369 11.53 3.12 18.18
CA HIS A 369 10.86 3.73 17.01
C HIS A 369 10.71 5.25 17.09
N ALA A 370 11.01 5.89 18.23
CA ALA A 370 10.94 7.34 18.39
C ALA A 370 11.95 8.07 17.48
N ASN A 371 11.61 9.25 17.01
CA ASN A 371 12.57 10.16 16.37
C ASN A 371 13.48 10.81 17.43
N ASP A 372 12.94 11.09 18.62
CA ASP A 372 13.69 11.51 19.81
C ASP A 372 13.40 10.58 21.01
N ALA A 373 14.25 9.56 21.17
CA ALA A 373 14.12 8.58 22.24
C ALA A 373 14.18 9.20 23.66
N SER A 374 14.80 10.38 23.82
CA SER A 374 14.92 11.05 25.12
C SER A 374 13.57 11.51 25.68
N ILE A 375 12.60 11.78 24.82
CA ILE A 375 11.23 12.16 25.20
C ILE A 375 10.54 10.96 25.85
N ILE A 376 10.60 9.79 25.21
CA ILE A 376 9.97 8.54 25.70
C ILE A 376 10.69 8.02 26.96
N ALA A 377 12.02 8.14 27.02
CA ALA A 377 12.79 7.65 28.16
C ALA A 377 12.39 8.32 29.49
N ARG A 378 11.85 9.55 29.44
CA ARG A 378 11.41 10.32 30.63
C ARG A 378 10.04 9.88 31.18
N LEU A 379 9.32 9.01 30.48
CA LEU A 379 8.08 8.41 31.02
C LEU A 379 8.45 7.53 32.22
N ASN A 380 7.78 7.73 33.34
CA ASN A 380 7.96 6.95 34.59
C ASN A 380 7.30 5.57 34.50
#